data_50c1a19aef6f6b022ff3886dc4ad3204
#
_entry.id   50c1a19aef6f6b022ff3886dc4ad3204
#
_cell.length_a   1.000
_cell.length_b   1.000
_cell.length_c   1.000
_cell.angle_alpha   90.00
_cell.angle_beta   90.00
_cell.angle_gamma   90.00
#
_symmetry.space_group_name_H-M   'P 1'
#
loop_
_entity.id
_entity.type
_entity.pdbx_description
1 polymer ?
#
loop_
_entity_poly.entity_id
_entity_poly.type
_entity_poly.pdbx_seq_one_letter_code
_entity_poly.pdbx_strand_id
1 'polypeptide(L)'
;IKSHLGDIRDKDSIRNCFSRFKPDVVINTAALKHVPICETNSIESVKTNILGHQNVIETMREFTDIETLIFVSTDKACKPINIYGMCKAISEKLYSNYAETETKTKVVMVRYGNVLESTGSVIPYFKKILETKEAHLPITHIEMTRFLLTLDDAVELIDWTYNHPDSHGKIAVPKIKAMKIIHLARCLIKAYDKKGKVALKVVGVRPGEKLHEEMISQEEWFRT
;
A
#
# COMPACT_ATOMS: atom_id res chain seq x y z
N ILE A 1 14.95 -15.88 -12.18
CA ILE A 1 13.56 -15.48 -11.91
C ILE A 1 12.67 -15.98 -13.05
N LYS A 2 11.60 -16.68 -12.71
CA LYS A 2 10.56 -17.08 -13.67
C LYS A 2 9.44 -16.04 -13.63
N SER A 3 8.78 -15.75 -14.75
CA SER A 3 7.71 -14.76 -14.84
C SER A 3 6.45 -15.33 -15.48
N HIS A 4 5.30 -14.78 -15.07
CA HIS A 4 3.99 -15.00 -15.65
C HIS A 4 3.30 -13.65 -15.82
N LEU A 5 2.77 -13.38 -17.00
CA LEU A 5 1.97 -12.21 -17.25
C LEU A 5 0.50 -12.55 -16.94
N GLY A 6 -0.09 -11.87 -15.98
CA GLY A 6 -1.45 -12.11 -15.57
C GLY A 6 -2.07 -10.89 -14.90
N ASP A 7 -3.38 -10.95 -14.66
CA ASP A 7 -4.15 -9.94 -13.95
C ASP A 7 -4.96 -10.63 -12.85
N ILE A 8 -4.95 -10.11 -11.63
CA ILE A 8 -5.70 -10.71 -10.51
C ILE A 8 -7.23 -10.63 -10.71
N ARG A 9 -7.70 -9.81 -11.64
CA ARG A 9 -9.12 -9.79 -12.03
C ARG A 9 -9.54 -11.03 -12.81
N ASP A 10 -8.59 -11.76 -13.36
CA ASP A 10 -8.79 -13.01 -14.07
C ASP A 10 -8.36 -14.20 -13.19
N LYS A 11 -9.36 -14.90 -12.63
CA LYS A 11 -9.15 -16.05 -11.75
C LYS A 11 -8.41 -17.18 -12.43
N ASP A 12 -8.67 -17.43 -13.73
CA ASP A 12 -8.01 -18.50 -14.47
C ASP A 12 -6.53 -18.17 -14.70
N SER A 13 -6.19 -16.90 -14.89
CA SER A 13 -4.78 -16.46 -14.96
C SER A 13 -4.03 -16.76 -13.66
N ILE A 14 -4.64 -16.49 -12.49
CA ILE A 14 -4.06 -16.81 -11.18
C ILE A 14 -3.90 -18.32 -11.02
N ARG A 15 -4.93 -19.11 -11.34
CA ARG A 15 -4.92 -20.57 -11.27
C ARG A 15 -3.80 -21.17 -12.14
N ASN A 16 -3.65 -20.68 -13.37
CA ASN A 16 -2.59 -21.10 -14.28
C ASN A 16 -1.21 -20.76 -13.73
N CYS A 17 -1.05 -19.60 -13.11
CA CYS A 17 0.18 -19.20 -12.44
C CYS A 17 0.54 -20.16 -11.30
N PHE A 18 -0.40 -20.43 -10.38
CA PHE A 18 -0.18 -21.33 -9.25
C PHE A 18 0.08 -22.78 -9.69
N SER A 19 -0.67 -23.30 -10.65
CA SER A 19 -0.46 -24.62 -11.21
C SER A 19 0.94 -24.78 -11.84
N ARG A 20 1.41 -23.73 -12.53
CA ARG A 20 2.70 -23.75 -13.23
C ARG A 20 3.89 -23.65 -12.29
N PHE A 21 3.79 -22.78 -11.26
CA PHE A 21 4.94 -22.45 -10.41
C PHE A 21 4.92 -23.13 -9.05
N LYS A 22 3.77 -23.64 -8.60
CA LYS A 22 3.57 -24.32 -7.33
C LYS A 22 4.26 -23.56 -6.18
N PRO A 23 3.84 -22.30 -5.89
CA PRO A 23 4.48 -21.50 -4.88
C PRO A 23 4.20 -22.05 -3.48
N ASP A 24 5.16 -21.99 -2.58
CA ASP A 24 4.98 -22.25 -1.15
C ASP A 24 4.45 -21.00 -0.45
N VAL A 25 4.84 -19.81 -0.96
CA VAL A 25 4.46 -18.50 -0.41
C VAL A 25 3.89 -17.60 -1.50
N VAL A 26 2.75 -16.99 -1.22
CA VAL A 26 2.12 -15.97 -2.09
C VAL A 26 2.14 -14.62 -1.40
N ILE A 27 2.79 -13.63 -2.01
CA ILE A 27 2.79 -12.23 -1.54
C ILE A 27 1.97 -11.41 -2.51
N ASN A 28 0.75 -11.03 -2.11
CA ASN A 28 -0.15 -10.25 -2.97
C ASN A 28 0.03 -8.75 -2.74
N THR A 29 0.75 -8.10 -3.67
CA THR A 29 0.97 -6.64 -3.69
C THR A 29 0.14 -5.94 -4.77
N ALA A 30 -0.64 -6.66 -5.56
CA ALA A 30 -1.39 -6.12 -6.68
C ALA A 30 -2.42 -5.09 -6.23
N ALA A 31 -2.41 -3.90 -6.83
CA ALA A 31 -3.39 -2.85 -6.56
C ALA A 31 -3.34 -1.70 -7.57
N LEU A 32 -4.48 -1.07 -7.78
CA LEU A 32 -4.55 0.32 -8.24
C LEU A 32 -4.35 1.20 -7.00
N LYS A 33 -3.23 1.95 -6.89
CA LYS A 33 -2.82 2.64 -5.65
C LYS A 33 -2.91 4.17 -5.70
N HIS A 34 -3.06 4.75 -6.89
CA HIS A 34 -3.08 6.20 -7.06
C HIS A 34 -4.45 6.77 -6.71
N VAL A 35 -4.57 7.44 -5.55
CA VAL A 35 -5.84 7.97 -5.02
C VAL A 35 -6.61 8.77 -6.06
N PRO A 36 -6.05 9.79 -6.76
CA PRO A 36 -6.82 10.54 -7.75
C PRO A 36 -7.36 9.69 -8.91
N ILE A 37 -6.61 8.66 -9.33
CA ILE A 37 -7.04 7.75 -10.38
C ILE A 37 -8.16 6.84 -9.87
N CYS A 38 -8.07 6.36 -8.64
CA CYS A 38 -9.12 5.53 -8.03
C CYS A 38 -10.42 6.30 -7.85
N GLU A 39 -10.37 7.58 -7.45
CA GLU A 39 -11.55 8.43 -7.30
C GLU A 39 -12.31 8.62 -8.64
N THR A 40 -11.59 8.77 -9.74
CA THR A 40 -12.20 8.95 -11.08
C THR A 40 -12.56 7.62 -11.75
N ASN A 41 -12.00 6.49 -11.29
CA ASN A 41 -12.20 5.15 -11.86
C ASN A 41 -12.60 4.14 -10.76
N SER A 42 -13.66 4.47 -10.02
CA SER A 42 -14.08 3.72 -8.84
C SER A 42 -14.43 2.24 -9.16
N ILE A 43 -15.09 1.98 -10.28
CA ILE A 43 -15.45 0.62 -10.71
C ILE A 43 -14.20 -0.22 -11.00
N GLU A 44 -13.21 0.32 -11.69
CA GLU A 44 -11.96 -0.40 -11.95
C GLU A 44 -11.16 -0.62 -10.65
N SER A 45 -11.24 0.33 -9.72
CA SER A 45 -10.66 0.18 -8.38
C SER A 45 -11.31 -0.96 -7.60
N VAL A 46 -12.63 -1.07 -7.63
CA VAL A 46 -13.37 -2.19 -7.01
C VAL A 46 -13.01 -3.52 -7.66
N LYS A 47 -13.02 -3.59 -9.01
CA LYS A 47 -12.67 -4.82 -9.74
C LYS A 47 -11.25 -5.31 -9.38
N THR A 48 -10.28 -4.41 -9.31
CA THR A 48 -8.89 -4.78 -9.03
C THR A 48 -8.66 -4.98 -7.53
N ASN A 49 -9.02 -3.98 -6.72
CA ASN A 49 -8.64 -3.94 -5.31
C ASN A 49 -9.61 -4.68 -4.37
N ILE A 50 -10.75 -5.18 -4.85
CA ILE A 50 -11.66 -6.03 -4.07
C ILE A 50 -11.85 -7.37 -4.78
N LEU A 51 -12.45 -7.38 -5.98
CA LEU A 51 -12.76 -8.64 -6.67
C LEU A 51 -11.50 -9.39 -7.09
N GLY A 52 -10.44 -8.67 -7.49
CA GLY A 52 -9.15 -9.29 -7.77
C GLY A 52 -8.55 -9.98 -6.53
N HIS A 53 -8.64 -9.36 -5.36
CA HIS A 53 -8.20 -9.99 -4.10
C HIS A 53 -9.09 -11.19 -3.72
N GLN A 54 -10.40 -11.10 -3.94
CA GLN A 54 -11.31 -12.23 -3.76
C GLN A 54 -10.90 -13.40 -4.66
N ASN A 55 -10.60 -13.15 -5.93
CA ASN A 55 -10.12 -14.19 -6.86
C ASN A 55 -8.85 -14.88 -6.35
N VAL A 56 -7.90 -14.13 -5.77
CA VAL A 56 -6.70 -14.72 -5.15
C VAL A 56 -7.09 -15.65 -4.01
N ILE A 57 -7.94 -15.20 -3.09
CA ILE A 57 -8.42 -16.00 -1.94
C ILE A 57 -9.16 -17.27 -2.42
N GLU A 58 -10.05 -17.14 -3.40
CA GLU A 58 -10.77 -18.28 -3.94
C GLU A 58 -9.84 -19.28 -4.64
N THR A 59 -8.82 -18.79 -5.33
CA THR A 59 -7.81 -19.65 -5.96
C THR A 59 -6.95 -20.35 -4.90
N MET A 60 -6.58 -19.65 -3.81
CA MET A 60 -5.84 -20.26 -2.69
C MET A 60 -6.54 -21.51 -2.12
N ARG A 61 -7.89 -21.50 -2.04
CA ARG A 61 -8.66 -22.66 -1.57
C ARG A 61 -8.54 -23.90 -2.46
N GLU A 62 -8.12 -23.71 -3.72
CA GLU A 62 -7.90 -24.81 -4.69
C GLU A 62 -6.49 -25.40 -4.57
N PHE A 63 -5.53 -24.71 -3.88
CA PHE A 63 -4.12 -25.06 -3.78
C PHE A 63 -3.69 -25.21 -2.31
N THR A 64 -3.94 -26.38 -1.74
CA THR A 64 -3.73 -26.66 -0.29
C THR A 64 -2.26 -26.82 0.11
N ASP A 65 -1.34 -26.80 -0.85
CA ASP A 65 0.11 -26.93 -0.61
C ASP A 65 0.78 -25.57 -0.40
N ILE A 66 0.04 -24.46 -0.56
CA ILE A 66 0.58 -23.12 -0.32
C ILE A 66 0.59 -22.85 1.19
N GLU A 67 1.78 -22.69 1.76
CA GLU A 67 1.98 -22.56 3.20
C GLU A 67 1.59 -21.18 3.74
N THR A 68 1.86 -20.11 2.97
CA THR A 68 1.63 -18.74 3.44
C THR A 68 1.05 -17.83 2.36
N LEU A 69 0.05 -17.04 2.75
CA LEU A 69 -0.51 -15.95 1.96
C LEU A 69 -0.33 -14.63 2.71
N ILE A 70 0.38 -13.69 2.09
CA ILE A 70 0.65 -12.36 2.65
C ILE A 70 -0.07 -11.30 1.82
N PHE A 71 -0.92 -10.50 2.45
CA PHE A 71 -1.59 -9.37 1.82
C PHE A 71 -0.93 -8.05 2.21
N VAL A 72 -0.56 -7.25 1.22
CA VAL A 72 0.02 -5.93 1.44
C VAL A 72 -1.07 -4.86 1.40
N SER A 73 -1.30 -4.24 2.56
CA SER A 73 -2.24 -3.15 2.78
C SER A 73 -1.54 -1.79 2.93
N THR A 74 -2.22 -0.80 3.48
CA THR A 74 -1.79 0.60 3.54
C THR A 74 -2.40 1.31 4.75
N ASP A 75 -1.74 2.37 5.25
CA ASP A 75 -2.29 3.31 6.23
C ASP A 75 -3.66 3.90 5.82
N LYS A 76 -3.93 3.99 4.51
CA LYS A 76 -5.20 4.52 3.99
C LYS A 76 -6.40 3.60 4.21
N ALA A 77 -6.17 2.33 4.55
CA ALA A 77 -7.21 1.39 4.96
C ALA A 77 -7.75 1.69 6.38
N CYS A 78 -6.95 2.37 7.22
CA CYS A 78 -7.39 2.81 8.53
C CYS A 78 -8.28 4.05 8.41
N LYS A 79 -9.53 4.00 8.88
CA LYS A 79 -10.55 5.08 8.74
C LYS A 79 -10.57 5.68 7.32
N PRO A 80 -10.89 4.92 6.29
CA PRO A 80 -10.72 5.34 4.90
C PRO A 80 -11.67 6.46 4.50
N ILE A 81 -11.18 7.44 3.72
CA ILE A 81 -11.98 8.54 3.16
C ILE A 81 -11.93 8.61 1.64
N ASN A 82 -11.24 7.68 1.00
CA ASN A 82 -11.10 7.60 -0.45
C ASN A 82 -11.31 6.17 -0.94
N ILE A 83 -11.63 6.02 -2.23
CA ILE A 83 -11.94 4.71 -2.85
C ILE A 83 -10.80 3.71 -2.67
N TYR A 84 -9.54 4.13 -2.84
CA TYR A 84 -8.40 3.24 -2.63
C TYR A 84 -8.35 2.68 -1.21
N GLY A 85 -8.45 3.56 -0.20
CA GLY A 85 -8.46 3.16 1.20
C GLY A 85 -9.67 2.27 1.56
N MET A 86 -10.88 2.62 1.05
CA MET A 86 -12.10 1.82 1.24
C MET A 86 -11.92 0.41 0.65
N CYS A 87 -11.41 0.30 -0.57
CA CYS A 87 -11.13 -1.00 -1.19
C CYS A 87 -10.13 -1.81 -0.38
N LYS A 88 -9.04 -1.19 0.10
CA LYS A 88 -8.03 -1.88 0.92
C LYS A 88 -8.59 -2.31 2.28
N ALA A 89 -9.43 -1.49 2.92
CA ALA A 89 -10.10 -1.86 4.18
C ALA A 89 -11.03 -3.07 4.00
N ILE A 90 -11.80 -3.11 2.90
CA ILE A 90 -12.64 -4.27 2.56
C ILE A 90 -11.75 -5.50 2.32
N SER A 91 -10.64 -5.34 1.59
CA SER A 91 -9.72 -6.45 1.34
C SER A 91 -9.09 -6.98 2.62
N GLU A 92 -8.70 -6.12 3.58
CA GLU A 92 -8.24 -6.58 4.91
C GLU A 92 -9.30 -7.49 5.57
N LYS A 93 -10.60 -7.15 5.48
CA LYS A 93 -11.67 -8.00 6.00
C LYS A 93 -11.82 -9.31 5.24
N LEU A 94 -11.66 -9.31 3.90
CA LEU A 94 -11.69 -10.54 3.11
C LEU A 94 -10.57 -11.51 3.53
N TYR A 95 -9.34 -11.01 3.71
CA TYR A 95 -8.21 -11.83 4.17
C TYR A 95 -8.37 -12.27 5.62
N SER A 96 -8.89 -11.41 6.51
CA SER A 96 -9.17 -11.76 7.90
C SER A 96 -10.22 -12.87 7.98
N ASN A 97 -11.33 -12.75 7.26
CA ASN A 97 -12.38 -13.78 7.21
C ASN A 97 -11.88 -15.10 6.61
N TYR A 98 -10.99 -15.02 5.60
CA TYR A 98 -10.35 -16.21 5.05
C TYR A 98 -9.47 -16.89 6.10
N ALA A 99 -8.68 -16.13 6.85
CA ALA A 99 -7.86 -16.66 7.93
C ALA A 99 -8.68 -17.37 9.03
N GLU A 100 -9.88 -16.89 9.35
CA GLU A 100 -10.76 -17.52 10.36
C GLU A 100 -11.22 -18.93 9.93
N THR A 101 -11.31 -19.19 8.63
CA THR A 101 -11.78 -20.47 8.08
C THR A 101 -10.65 -21.35 7.56
N GLU A 102 -9.44 -20.80 7.41
CA GLU A 102 -8.28 -21.51 6.87
C GLU A 102 -7.37 -21.98 8.00
N THR A 103 -7.08 -23.25 8.03
CA THR A 103 -6.28 -23.89 9.10
C THR A 103 -4.92 -24.40 8.62
N LYS A 104 -4.72 -24.52 7.30
CA LYS A 104 -3.48 -25.07 6.70
C LYS A 104 -2.56 -23.96 6.22
N THR A 105 -3.11 -22.98 5.52
CA THR A 105 -2.36 -21.83 5.01
C THR A 105 -2.28 -20.74 6.06
N LYS A 106 -1.08 -20.28 6.37
CA LYS A 106 -0.87 -19.10 7.19
C LYS A 106 -1.27 -17.85 6.39
N VAL A 107 -2.30 -17.14 6.84
CA VAL A 107 -2.80 -15.92 6.20
C VAL A 107 -2.41 -14.73 7.05
N VAL A 108 -1.67 -13.78 6.51
CA VAL A 108 -1.20 -12.60 7.23
C VAL A 108 -1.36 -11.34 6.41
N MET A 109 -1.47 -10.20 7.08
CA MET A 109 -1.60 -8.90 6.44
C MET A 109 -0.53 -7.95 6.97
N VAL A 110 -0.04 -7.04 6.12
CA VAL A 110 0.87 -5.98 6.53
C VAL A 110 0.27 -4.63 6.15
N ARG A 111 0.30 -3.66 7.07
CA ARG A 111 -0.17 -2.29 6.85
C ARG A 111 0.98 -1.33 7.12
N TYR A 112 1.39 -0.58 6.11
CA TYR A 112 2.44 0.42 6.25
C TYR A 112 2.12 1.70 5.48
N GLY A 113 2.90 2.75 5.74
CA GLY A 113 2.72 4.07 5.14
C GLY A 113 3.27 4.21 3.74
N ASN A 114 3.81 5.38 3.41
CA ASN A 114 4.34 5.68 2.10
C ASN A 114 5.77 5.16 1.95
N VAL A 115 5.98 4.22 1.02
CA VAL A 115 7.34 3.78 0.67
C VAL A 115 8.03 4.89 -0.12
N LEU A 116 9.21 5.32 0.38
CA LEU A 116 10.03 6.36 -0.22
C LEU A 116 10.39 5.98 -1.67
N GLU A 117 10.38 6.98 -2.55
CA GLU A 117 10.73 6.83 -3.97
C GLU A 117 9.88 5.84 -4.78
N SER A 118 8.78 5.31 -4.21
CA SER A 118 7.88 4.44 -4.97
C SER A 118 7.30 5.17 -6.19
N THR A 119 7.06 4.42 -7.27
CA THR A 119 6.54 4.95 -8.55
C THR A 119 5.30 5.81 -8.34
N GLY A 120 5.30 7.03 -8.88
CA GLY A 120 4.22 8.01 -8.78
C GLY A 120 4.05 8.64 -7.39
N SER A 121 4.99 8.43 -6.45
CA SER A 121 4.95 9.07 -5.13
C SER A 121 5.51 10.51 -5.16
N VAL A 122 5.39 11.20 -4.04
CA VAL A 122 5.75 12.62 -3.91
C VAL A 122 7.23 12.92 -4.20
N ILE A 123 8.16 12.02 -3.84
CA ILE A 123 9.60 12.27 -4.05
C ILE A 123 9.96 12.27 -5.54
N PRO A 124 9.66 11.24 -6.35
CA PRO A 124 9.88 11.30 -7.79
C PRO A 124 9.18 12.48 -8.46
N TYR A 125 7.97 12.82 -8.02
CA TYR A 125 7.23 13.95 -8.53
C TYR A 125 7.96 15.29 -8.26
N PHE A 126 8.42 15.52 -7.02
CA PHE A 126 9.17 16.72 -6.67
C PHE A 126 10.54 16.78 -7.36
N LYS A 127 11.25 15.65 -7.47
CA LYS A 127 12.52 15.59 -8.22
C LYS A 127 12.31 16.04 -9.67
N LYS A 128 11.26 15.52 -10.33
CA LYS A 128 10.93 15.90 -11.71
C LYS A 128 10.68 17.41 -11.85
N ILE A 129 9.94 18.03 -10.93
CA ILE A 129 9.69 19.48 -10.93
C ILE A 129 11.00 20.24 -10.78
N LEU A 130 11.86 19.83 -9.85
CA LEU A 130 13.16 20.48 -9.61
C LEU A 130 14.11 20.41 -10.82
N GLU A 131 13.99 19.36 -11.64
CA GLU A 131 14.75 19.20 -12.91
C GLU A 131 14.19 20.10 -14.02
N THR A 132 12.90 20.36 -14.08
CA THR A 132 12.24 21.14 -15.15
C THR A 132 12.36 22.64 -15.00
N LYS A 133 13.04 23.16 -13.97
CA LYS A 133 13.22 24.59 -13.65
C LYS A 133 11.89 25.32 -13.36
N GLU A 134 10.85 24.61 -12.97
CA GLU A 134 9.65 25.24 -12.47
C GLU A 134 9.95 26.07 -11.21
N ALA A 135 9.33 27.24 -11.08
CA ALA A 135 9.62 28.17 -9.99
C ALA A 135 9.03 27.72 -8.64
N HIS A 136 8.19 26.68 -8.61
CA HIS A 136 7.44 26.34 -7.41
C HIS A 136 7.30 24.82 -7.24
N LEU A 137 7.50 24.32 -5.99
CA LEU A 137 7.04 22.99 -5.57
C LEU A 137 5.64 23.10 -4.94
N PRO A 138 4.65 22.34 -5.45
CA PRO A 138 3.30 22.36 -4.91
C PRO A 138 3.23 21.60 -3.57
N ILE A 139 2.74 22.25 -2.53
CA ILE A 139 2.47 21.66 -1.21
C ILE A 139 0.96 21.65 -0.98
N THR A 140 0.42 20.49 -0.68
CA THR A 140 -1.02 20.32 -0.46
C THR A 140 -1.50 21.10 0.77
N HIS A 141 -0.78 20.98 1.90
CA HIS A 141 -1.04 21.70 3.13
C HIS A 141 0.22 21.73 3.99
N ILE A 142 0.47 22.84 4.70
CA ILE A 142 1.69 23.04 5.52
C ILE A 142 1.81 22.06 6.69
N GLU A 143 0.66 21.65 7.25
CA GLU A 143 0.60 20.71 8.38
C GLU A 143 0.49 19.23 7.95
N MET A 144 0.36 18.94 6.65
CA MET A 144 0.19 17.57 6.17
C MET A 144 1.37 16.68 6.56
N THR A 145 1.07 15.55 7.19
CA THR A 145 2.05 14.53 7.56
C THR A 145 1.82 13.23 6.82
N ARG A 146 2.89 12.46 6.62
CA ARG A 146 2.82 11.08 6.12
C ARG A 146 3.80 10.20 6.89
N PHE A 147 3.42 8.98 7.09
CA PHE A 147 4.31 7.91 7.53
C PHE A 147 5.22 7.54 6.36
N LEU A 148 6.52 7.58 6.59
CA LEU A 148 7.52 7.29 5.57
C LEU A 148 8.40 6.14 6.01
N LEU A 149 8.67 5.21 5.09
CA LEU A 149 9.57 4.09 5.30
C LEU A 149 10.33 3.80 4.00
N THR A 150 11.48 3.17 4.12
CA THR A 150 12.26 2.70 2.97
C THR A 150 11.64 1.44 2.37
N LEU A 151 12.09 1.05 1.18
CA LEU A 151 11.69 -0.23 0.60
C LEU A 151 12.21 -1.39 1.45
N ASP A 152 13.42 -1.26 2.00
CA ASP A 152 14.02 -2.28 2.86
C ASP A 152 13.19 -2.46 4.15
N ASP A 153 12.76 -1.38 4.82
CA ASP A 153 11.85 -1.46 5.97
C ASP A 153 10.53 -2.18 5.64
N ALA A 154 9.99 -1.95 4.42
CA ALA A 154 8.76 -2.62 3.98
C ALA A 154 8.99 -4.13 3.75
N VAL A 155 10.13 -4.51 3.17
CA VAL A 155 10.53 -5.91 2.98
C VAL A 155 10.79 -6.59 4.31
N GLU A 156 11.52 -5.94 5.23
CA GLU A 156 11.78 -6.45 6.59
C GLU A 156 10.47 -6.69 7.36
N LEU A 157 9.48 -5.82 7.22
CA LEU A 157 8.17 -6.03 7.83
C LEU A 157 7.47 -7.28 7.26
N ILE A 158 7.53 -7.49 5.95
CA ILE A 158 6.95 -8.67 5.30
C ILE A 158 7.66 -9.94 5.80
N ASP A 159 8.99 -9.93 5.83
CA ASP A 159 9.81 -11.04 6.32
C ASP A 159 9.54 -11.32 7.80
N TRP A 160 9.52 -10.31 8.64
CA TRP A 160 9.17 -10.44 10.06
C TRP A 160 7.78 -11.07 10.22
N THR A 161 6.78 -10.59 9.46
CA THR A 161 5.41 -11.09 9.54
C THR A 161 5.31 -12.54 9.08
N TYR A 162 6.05 -12.91 8.03
CA TYR A 162 6.17 -14.28 7.54
C TYR A 162 6.71 -15.21 8.63
N ASN A 163 7.78 -14.80 9.30
CA ASN A 163 8.48 -15.62 10.31
C ASN A 163 7.80 -15.63 11.68
N HIS A 164 6.95 -14.63 11.99
CA HIS A 164 6.35 -14.52 13.33
C HIS A 164 5.25 -15.56 13.53
N PRO A 165 5.34 -16.43 14.56
CA PRO A 165 4.43 -17.56 14.75
C PRO A 165 2.97 -17.14 14.94
N ASP A 166 2.73 -16.05 15.67
CA ASP A 166 1.39 -15.59 16.06
C ASP A 166 0.78 -14.58 15.07
N SER A 167 1.27 -14.49 13.83
CA SER A 167 0.82 -13.49 12.87
C SER A 167 -0.41 -13.92 12.06
N HIS A 168 -0.81 -15.20 12.08
CA HIS A 168 -1.99 -15.70 11.37
C HIS A 168 -3.25 -14.91 11.72
N GLY A 169 -4.00 -14.48 10.70
CA GLY A 169 -5.21 -13.69 10.84
C GLY A 169 -5.02 -12.23 11.29
N LYS A 170 -3.77 -11.81 11.53
CA LYS A 170 -3.46 -10.48 12.08
C LYS A 170 -2.91 -9.53 11.01
N ILE A 171 -3.07 -8.23 11.29
CA ILE A 171 -2.46 -7.15 10.50
C ILE A 171 -1.21 -6.69 11.25
N ALA A 172 -0.04 -6.93 10.68
CA ALA A 172 1.22 -6.39 11.20
C ALA A 172 1.34 -4.90 10.84
N VAL A 173 1.53 -4.06 11.85
CA VAL A 173 1.63 -2.61 11.72
C VAL A 173 2.96 -2.15 12.32
N PRO A 174 3.88 -1.58 11.51
CA PRO A 174 5.17 -1.14 12.02
C PRO A 174 5.04 0.17 12.80
N LYS A 175 5.87 0.33 13.82
CA LYS A 175 6.02 1.60 14.53
C LYS A 175 6.99 2.50 13.77
N ILE A 176 6.47 3.26 12.81
CA ILE A 176 7.24 4.17 11.96
C ILE A 176 6.98 5.64 12.27
N LYS A 177 7.94 6.49 11.91
CA LYS A 177 7.86 7.94 12.13
C LYS A 177 7.03 8.62 11.04
N ALA A 178 6.28 9.65 11.43
CA ALA A 178 5.63 10.57 10.51
C ALA A 178 6.51 11.81 10.25
N MET A 179 6.42 12.35 9.04
CA MET A 179 7.11 13.58 8.65
C MET A 179 6.12 14.54 7.99
N LYS A 180 6.25 15.85 8.27
CA LYS A 180 5.55 16.89 7.51
C LYS A 180 6.07 16.93 6.07
N ILE A 181 5.16 16.92 5.09
CA ILE A 181 5.53 16.95 3.66
C ILE A 181 6.30 18.23 3.29
N ILE A 182 6.00 19.34 3.97
CA ILE A 182 6.78 20.59 3.79
C ILE A 182 8.26 20.44 4.17
N HIS A 183 8.58 19.62 5.18
CA HIS A 183 9.97 19.37 5.56
C HIS A 183 10.67 18.52 4.49
N LEU A 184 10.01 17.49 3.99
CA LEU A 184 10.51 16.68 2.87
C LEU A 184 10.81 17.56 1.63
N ALA A 185 9.86 18.44 1.27
CA ALA A 185 10.05 19.38 0.16
C ALA A 185 11.25 20.30 0.35
N ARG A 186 11.42 20.87 1.56
CA ARG A 186 12.59 21.71 1.89
C ARG A 186 13.90 20.95 1.79
N CYS A 187 13.95 19.70 2.23
CA CYS A 187 15.14 18.85 2.09
C CYS A 187 15.48 18.61 0.61
N LEU A 188 14.47 18.33 -0.24
CA LEU A 188 14.69 18.14 -1.67
C LEU A 188 15.13 19.43 -2.38
N ILE A 189 14.52 20.58 -2.06
CA ILE A 189 14.97 21.88 -2.58
C ILE A 189 16.45 22.09 -2.21
N LYS A 190 16.83 21.91 -0.94
CA LYS A 190 18.23 22.07 -0.49
C LYS A 190 19.19 21.13 -1.23
N ALA A 191 18.75 19.92 -1.55
CA ALA A 191 19.58 18.92 -2.23
C ALA A 191 19.73 19.18 -3.74
N TYR A 192 18.67 19.63 -4.41
CA TYR A 192 18.57 19.69 -5.87
C TYR A 192 18.57 21.10 -6.45
N ASP A 193 18.03 22.11 -5.74
CA ASP A 193 18.03 23.52 -6.20
C ASP A 193 19.25 24.29 -5.70
N LYS A 194 20.40 24.08 -6.35
CA LYS A 194 21.67 24.78 -6.04
C LYS A 194 21.60 26.30 -6.21
N LYS A 195 20.56 26.82 -6.88
CA LYS A 195 20.41 28.27 -7.17
C LYS A 195 19.44 28.97 -6.23
N GLY A 196 18.73 28.22 -5.37
CA GLY A 196 17.78 28.76 -4.40
C GLY A 196 16.59 29.48 -5.02
N LYS A 197 16.15 29.07 -6.23
CA LYS A 197 15.12 29.77 -7.01
C LYS A 197 13.73 29.18 -6.81
N VAL A 198 13.63 27.94 -6.33
CA VAL A 198 12.36 27.23 -6.19
C VAL A 198 11.70 27.58 -4.87
N ALA A 199 10.50 28.12 -4.95
CA ALA A 199 9.66 28.43 -3.80
C ALA A 199 8.62 27.32 -3.51
N LEU A 200 8.11 27.28 -2.30
CA LEU A 200 6.97 26.40 -1.95
C LEU A 200 5.65 27.14 -2.25
N LYS A 201 4.71 26.46 -2.90
CA LYS A 201 3.36 26.98 -3.18
C LYS A 201 2.32 26.06 -2.58
N VAL A 202 1.50 26.58 -1.66
CA VAL A 202 0.35 25.82 -1.13
C VAL A 202 -0.74 25.78 -2.19
N VAL A 203 -1.20 24.57 -2.54
CA VAL A 203 -2.18 24.33 -3.61
C VAL A 203 -3.54 23.86 -3.09
N GLY A 204 -3.67 23.57 -1.78
CA GLY A 204 -4.88 23.06 -1.16
C GLY A 204 -4.93 21.51 -1.11
N VAL A 205 -5.78 21.01 -0.21
CA VAL A 205 -6.02 19.58 -0.02
C VAL A 205 -6.88 19.05 -1.17
N ARG A 206 -6.50 17.94 -1.77
CA ARG A 206 -7.25 17.31 -2.84
C ARG A 206 -8.39 16.44 -2.27
N PRO A 207 -9.47 16.22 -3.03
CA PRO A 207 -10.48 15.24 -2.64
C PRO A 207 -9.86 13.86 -2.34
N GLY A 208 -10.30 13.23 -1.26
CA GLY A 208 -9.79 11.93 -0.84
C GLY A 208 -8.42 11.95 -0.12
N GLU A 209 -7.82 13.12 0.13
CA GLU A 209 -6.58 13.22 0.91
C GLU A 209 -6.84 13.62 2.36
N LYS A 210 -6.30 12.87 3.31
CA LYS A 210 -6.26 13.22 4.72
C LYS A 210 -5.12 14.19 5.02
N LEU A 211 -5.31 15.07 5.98
CA LEU A 211 -4.23 15.88 6.52
C LEU A 211 -3.18 15.01 7.23
N HIS A 212 -3.66 14.08 8.06
CA HIS A 212 -2.85 13.09 8.76
C HIS A 212 -3.42 11.70 8.51
N GLU A 213 -2.56 10.73 8.22
CA GLU A 213 -2.94 9.32 8.15
C GLU A 213 -2.84 8.69 9.54
N GLU A 214 -3.57 7.61 9.75
CA GLU A 214 -3.52 6.79 10.97
C GLU A 214 -3.12 5.36 10.58
N MET A 215 -2.30 4.71 11.42
CA MET A 215 -1.88 3.32 11.19
C MET A 215 -2.81 2.33 11.89
N ILE A 216 -3.36 2.72 13.03
CA ILE A 216 -4.26 1.92 13.87
C ILE A 216 -5.41 2.82 14.30
N SER A 217 -6.64 2.36 14.15
CA SER A 217 -7.82 3.08 14.62
C SER A 217 -7.99 2.94 16.13
N GLN A 218 -8.80 3.80 16.74
CA GLN A 218 -9.11 3.71 18.15
C GLN A 218 -9.80 2.37 18.51
N GLU A 219 -10.62 1.83 17.60
CA GLU A 219 -11.26 0.52 17.78
C GLU A 219 -10.24 -0.62 17.71
N GLU A 220 -9.29 -0.57 16.76
CA GLU A 220 -8.23 -1.56 16.63
C GLU A 220 -7.27 -1.57 17.82
N TRP A 221 -7.06 -0.41 18.46
CA TRP A 221 -6.18 -0.26 19.61
C TRP A 221 -6.52 -1.21 20.78
N PHE A 222 -7.80 -1.51 20.98
CA PHE A 222 -8.24 -2.44 22.02
C PHE A 222 -7.93 -3.93 21.72
N ARG A 223 -7.44 -4.21 20.50
CA ARG A 223 -7.11 -5.57 20.02
C ARG A 223 -5.62 -5.75 19.72
N THR A 224 -4.79 -4.77 20.10
CA THR A 224 -3.34 -4.72 19.79
C THR A 224 -2.50 -5.20 20.96
#